data_fd3ea3a82551eb2d53da4d6419491ca7
#
_entry.id   fd3ea3a82551eb2d53da4d6419491ca7
#
_cell.length_a   1.000
_cell.length_b   1.000
_cell.length_c   1.000
_cell.angle_alpha   90.00
_cell.angle_beta   90.00
_cell.angle_gamma   90.00
#
_symmetry.space_group_name_H-M   'P 1'
#
loop_
_entity.id
_entity.type
_entity.pdbx_description
1 polymer ?
#
loop_
_entity_poly.entity_id
_entity_poly.type
_entity_poly.pdbx_seq_one_letter_code
_entity_poly.pdbx_strand_id
1 'polypeptide(L)'
;MSDTHLSDISFTHLHLPESLARGIADAGFERCTPIQAQTLPRALAGFDIAGQAQTGTGKTAAFLVAMYSNLLRKEAPADRPVNAPRALIIAPTRELAVQIHHDAEILGQYTGLTLGLAFGGVDYEKQRRILEEGVDVLIGTPGRLIDFYKQRVFDLRAVQVVILDEADRMFDLGFITDIRYIMRRLPAPDQRLNLLFSATLAQRVLELAFEHMNDPELVRIEPDKMTVDRVRQVVYYPSMDEKPRLLVGLLKQMDPHRTMIFVNTRRGAEE
;
A
#
# COMPACT_ATOMS: atom_id res chain seq x y z
N MET A 1 20.46 12.00 -3.73
CA MET A 1 19.98 11.35 -2.49
C MET A 1 21.19 10.75 -1.80
N SER A 2 21.39 11.00 -0.51
CA SER A 2 22.59 10.51 0.20
C SER A 2 22.51 8.98 0.35
N ASP A 3 23.57 8.28 0.04
CA ASP A 3 23.74 6.80 0.06
C ASP A 3 23.47 6.11 1.42
N THR A 4 23.19 6.87 2.46
CA THR A 4 23.07 6.41 3.86
C THR A 4 21.77 5.62 4.16
N HIS A 5 20.83 5.57 3.23
CA HIS A 5 19.54 4.88 3.42
C HIS A 5 19.35 3.62 2.55
N LEU A 6 20.38 3.19 1.83
CA LEU A 6 20.32 1.99 1.00
C LEU A 6 21.03 0.82 1.68
N SER A 7 20.49 -0.39 1.47
CA SER A 7 21.13 -1.63 1.94
C SER A 7 22.24 -2.07 0.98
N ASP A 8 23.00 -3.11 1.37
CA ASP A 8 24.03 -3.71 0.50
C ASP A 8 23.46 -4.63 -0.58
N ILE A 9 22.14 -4.90 -0.57
CA ILE A 9 21.48 -5.76 -1.54
C ILE A 9 21.15 -4.96 -2.80
N SER A 10 21.71 -5.39 -3.95
CA SER A 10 21.33 -4.88 -5.28
C SER A 10 20.13 -5.65 -5.84
N PHE A 11 19.28 -4.97 -6.63
CA PHE A 11 18.20 -5.62 -7.38
C PHE A 11 18.70 -6.69 -8.35
N THR A 12 19.93 -6.57 -8.84
CA THR A 12 20.56 -7.58 -9.72
C THR A 12 20.77 -8.94 -9.05
N HIS A 13 20.90 -8.97 -7.72
CA HIS A 13 21.06 -10.21 -6.94
C HIS A 13 19.74 -10.92 -6.63
N LEU A 14 18.60 -10.32 -6.97
CA LEU A 14 17.28 -10.89 -6.68
C LEU A 14 16.78 -11.88 -7.74
N HIS A 15 17.57 -12.12 -8.80
CA HIS A 15 17.22 -13.05 -9.91
C HIS A 15 15.80 -12.82 -10.46
N LEU A 16 15.47 -11.57 -10.74
CA LEU A 16 14.16 -11.17 -11.26
C LEU A 16 13.97 -11.60 -12.72
N PRO A 17 12.72 -11.80 -13.19
CA PRO A 17 12.44 -11.97 -14.62
C PRO A 17 13.04 -10.80 -15.43
N GLU A 18 13.61 -11.09 -16.60
CA GLU A 18 14.37 -10.14 -17.42
C GLU A 18 13.57 -8.86 -17.75
N SER A 19 12.30 -9.02 -18.16
CA SER A 19 11.41 -7.89 -18.45
C SER A 19 11.20 -6.97 -17.24
N LEU A 20 11.06 -7.54 -16.05
CA LEU A 20 10.93 -6.77 -14.81
C LEU A 20 12.26 -6.11 -14.42
N ALA A 21 13.37 -6.85 -14.50
CA ALA A 21 14.70 -6.31 -14.19
C ALA A 21 15.05 -5.10 -15.07
N ARG A 22 14.67 -5.13 -16.35
CA ARG A 22 14.83 -4.00 -17.27
C ARG A 22 14.00 -2.78 -16.82
N GLY A 23 12.73 -2.96 -16.44
CA GLY A 23 11.89 -1.86 -15.96
C GLY A 23 12.43 -1.22 -14.68
N ILE A 24 12.97 -2.03 -13.77
CA ILE A 24 13.61 -1.59 -12.51
C ILE A 24 14.87 -0.77 -12.82
N ALA A 25 15.71 -1.24 -13.76
CA ALA A 25 16.93 -0.53 -14.14
C ALA A 25 16.63 0.82 -14.81
N ASP A 26 15.65 0.86 -15.74
CA ASP A 26 15.21 2.09 -16.40
C ASP A 26 14.59 3.10 -15.43
N ALA A 27 13.97 2.62 -14.34
CA ALA A 27 13.47 3.45 -13.25
C ALA A 27 14.59 3.95 -12.30
N GLY A 28 15.84 3.54 -12.52
CA GLY A 28 17.00 3.98 -11.73
C GLY A 28 17.15 3.31 -10.37
N PHE A 29 16.55 2.12 -10.18
CA PHE A 29 16.70 1.35 -8.95
C PHE A 29 17.94 0.45 -9.03
N GLU A 30 18.97 0.77 -8.28
CA GLU A 30 20.22 -0.01 -8.23
C GLU A 30 20.30 -0.87 -6.97
N ARG A 31 20.06 -0.27 -5.81
CA ARG A 31 20.18 -0.88 -4.48
C ARG A 31 18.85 -0.83 -3.73
N CYS A 32 18.58 -1.87 -2.96
CA CYS A 32 17.35 -1.97 -2.17
C CYS A 32 17.37 -1.02 -0.97
N THR A 33 16.23 -0.44 -0.66
CA THR A 33 16.00 0.18 0.65
C THR A 33 15.90 -0.91 1.75
N PRO A 34 16.00 -0.57 3.05
CA PRO A 34 15.90 -1.57 4.12
C PRO A 34 14.62 -2.42 4.06
N ILE A 35 13.46 -1.82 3.77
CA ILE A 35 12.22 -2.60 3.65
C ILE A 35 12.26 -3.55 2.45
N GLN A 36 12.78 -3.10 1.30
CA GLN A 36 12.94 -3.94 0.12
C GLN A 36 13.90 -5.10 0.37
N ALA A 37 15.04 -4.81 0.99
CA ALA A 37 16.05 -5.80 1.31
C ALA A 37 15.56 -6.92 2.23
N GLN A 38 14.68 -6.59 3.19
CA GLN A 38 14.12 -7.56 4.13
C GLN A 38 12.90 -8.31 3.55
N THR A 39 12.07 -7.64 2.76
CA THR A 39 10.82 -8.24 2.26
C THR A 39 10.99 -9.00 0.94
N LEU A 40 11.77 -8.46 -0.02
CA LEU A 40 11.84 -9.04 -1.36
C LEU A 40 12.35 -10.48 -1.38
N PRO A 41 13.45 -10.86 -0.70
CA PRO A 41 13.93 -12.25 -0.76
C PRO A 41 12.87 -13.25 -0.32
N ARG A 42 12.07 -12.92 0.69
CA ARG A 42 11.02 -13.76 1.24
C ARG A 42 9.78 -13.81 0.35
N ALA A 43 9.30 -12.64 -0.10
CA ALA A 43 8.15 -12.56 -1.00
C ALA A 43 8.43 -13.25 -2.36
N LEU A 44 9.66 -13.13 -2.89
CA LEU A 44 10.10 -13.82 -4.10
C LEU A 44 10.22 -15.35 -3.93
N ALA A 45 10.44 -15.81 -2.70
CA ALA A 45 10.40 -17.23 -2.34
C ALA A 45 8.96 -17.74 -2.08
N GLY A 46 7.94 -16.85 -2.11
CA GLY A 46 6.54 -17.21 -1.99
C GLY A 46 5.97 -17.11 -0.57
N PHE A 47 6.72 -16.53 0.38
CA PHE A 47 6.22 -16.30 1.74
C PHE A 47 5.35 -15.05 1.80
N ASP A 48 4.29 -15.10 2.56
CA ASP A 48 3.44 -13.94 2.86
C ASP A 48 4.18 -12.96 3.77
N ILE A 49 4.00 -11.66 3.53
CA ILE A 49 4.71 -10.61 4.26
C ILE A 49 3.73 -9.61 4.87
N ALA A 50 3.87 -9.36 6.18
CA ALA A 50 3.29 -8.20 6.84
C ALA A 50 4.41 -7.21 7.18
N GLY A 51 4.56 -6.15 6.37
CA GLY A 51 5.64 -5.18 6.45
C GLY A 51 5.24 -3.89 7.15
N GLN A 52 6.01 -3.50 8.18
CA GLN A 52 5.91 -2.19 8.81
C GLN A 52 7.02 -1.27 8.32
N ALA A 53 6.64 -0.19 7.65
CA ALA A 53 7.56 0.88 7.28
C ALA A 53 6.81 2.18 6.99
N GLN A 54 7.44 3.32 7.24
CA GLN A 54 6.87 4.64 6.98
C GLN A 54 6.66 4.91 5.49
N THR A 55 5.89 5.95 5.17
CA THR A 55 5.73 6.42 3.79
C THR A 55 7.08 6.91 3.26
N GLY A 56 7.35 6.66 1.96
CA GLY A 56 8.59 7.07 1.32
C GLY A 56 9.79 6.13 1.54
N THR A 57 9.63 5.00 2.23
CA THR A 57 10.70 4.00 2.46
C THR A 57 10.88 3.00 1.32
N GLY A 58 10.05 3.07 0.24
CA GLY A 58 10.14 2.17 -0.90
C GLY A 58 9.23 0.94 -0.83
N LYS A 59 8.18 0.94 0.03
CA LYS A 59 7.18 -0.15 0.12
C LYS A 59 6.52 -0.46 -1.21
N THR A 60 6.11 0.59 -1.96
CA THR A 60 5.43 0.42 -3.24
C THR A 60 6.27 -0.39 -4.22
N ALA A 61 7.54 -0.04 -4.38
CA ALA A 61 8.43 -0.83 -5.24
C ALA A 61 8.64 -2.25 -4.69
N ALA A 62 8.71 -2.46 -3.36
CA ALA A 62 8.84 -3.79 -2.77
C ALA A 62 7.68 -4.70 -3.19
N PHE A 63 6.44 -4.28 -2.97
CA PHE A 63 5.30 -5.15 -3.30
C PHE A 63 5.06 -5.25 -4.82
N LEU A 64 5.30 -4.21 -5.61
CA LEU A 64 5.17 -4.27 -7.06
C LEU A 64 6.18 -5.25 -7.68
N VAL A 65 7.44 -5.22 -7.26
CA VAL A 65 8.48 -6.16 -7.71
C VAL A 65 8.11 -7.60 -7.34
N ALA A 66 7.65 -7.84 -6.11
CA ALA A 66 7.20 -9.16 -5.69
C ALA A 66 5.99 -9.65 -6.51
N MET A 67 5.00 -8.80 -6.72
CA MET A 67 3.80 -9.09 -7.53
C MET A 67 4.16 -9.42 -8.97
N TYR A 68 4.89 -8.55 -9.66
CA TYR A 68 5.28 -8.79 -11.05
C TYR A 68 6.12 -10.06 -11.20
N SER A 69 7.08 -10.27 -10.30
CA SER A 69 7.90 -11.49 -10.32
C SER A 69 7.04 -12.75 -10.15
N ASN A 70 6.04 -12.73 -9.27
CA ASN A 70 5.11 -13.85 -9.06
C ASN A 70 4.28 -14.10 -10.33
N LEU A 71 3.68 -13.05 -10.91
CA LEU A 71 2.83 -13.16 -12.10
C LEU A 71 3.60 -13.61 -13.35
N LEU A 72 4.88 -13.22 -13.48
CA LEU A 72 5.73 -13.60 -14.61
C LEU A 72 6.27 -15.04 -14.50
N ARG A 73 6.43 -15.54 -13.26
CA ARG A 73 6.91 -16.92 -13.01
C ARG A 73 5.80 -17.95 -12.98
N LYS A 74 4.58 -17.55 -12.62
CA LYS A 74 3.41 -18.44 -12.59
C LYS A 74 2.53 -18.17 -13.80
N GLU A 75 2.07 -19.22 -14.43
CA GLU A 75 1.07 -19.11 -15.50
C GLU A 75 -0.28 -18.63 -14.94
N ALA A 76 -1.06 -17.99 -15.79
CA ALA A 76 -2.45 -17.70 -15.48
C ALA A 76 -3.23 -19.02 -15.34
N PRO A 77 -4.21 -19.14 -14.44
CA PRO A 77 -5.09 -20.30 -14.37
C PRO A 77 -5.72 -20.60 -15.75
N ALA A 78 -5.73 -21.87 -16.16
CA ALA A 78 -6.17 -22.28 -17.49
C ALA A 78 -7.64 -21.91 -17.78
N ASP A 79 -8.48 -21.87 -16.75
CA ASP A 79 -9.91 -21.52 -16.78
C ASP A 79 -10.19 -20.06 -16.40
N ARG A 80 -9.17 -19.19 -16.44
CA ARG A 80 -9.29 -17.78 -16.07
C ARG A 80 -10.31 -17.06 -16.96
N PRO A 81 -11.39 -16.50 -16.39
CA PRO A 81 -12.27 -15.59 -17.11
C PRO A 81 -11.51 -14.34 -17.60
N VAL A 82 -11.90 -13.80 -18.75
CA VAL A 82 -11.24 -12.59 -19.33
C VAL A 82 -11.21 -11.44 -18.33
N ASN A 83 -12.28 -11.22 -17.61
CA ASN A 83 -12.45 -10.14 -16.62
C ASN A 83 -11.96 -10.51 -15.20
N ALA A 84 -11.15 -11.54 -15.04
CA ALA A 84 -10.59 -11.94 -13.74
C ALA A 84 -9.13 -11.49 -13.61
N PRO A 85 -8.81 -10.49 -12.78
CA PRO A 85 -7.43 -10.08 -12.55
C PRO A 85 -6.62 -11.19 -11.85
N ARG A 86 -5.33 -11.22 -12.11
CA ARG A 86 -4.36 -12.12 -11.45
C ARG A 86 -3.76 -11.51 -10.19
N ALA A 87 -3.76 -10.17 -10.10
CA ALA A 87 -3.36 -9.48 -8.88
C ALA A 87 -4.39 -8.41 -8.50
N LEU A 88 -4.58 -8.22 -7.20
CA LEU A 88 -5.43 -7.19 -6.63
C LEU A 88 -4.62 -6.36 -5.63
N ILE A 89 -4.58 -5.04 -5.83
CA ILE A 89 -3.97 -4.08 -4.91
C ILE A 89 -5.07 -3.19 -4.35
N ILE A 90 -5.18 -3.15 -3.03
CA ILE A 90 -6.18 -2.36 -2.31
C ILE A 90 -5.48 -1.22 -1.58
N ALA A 91 -5.88 0.01 -1.90
CA ALA A 91 -5.38 1.24 -1.31
C ALA A 91 -6.52 2.01 -0.61
N PRO A 92 -6.26 2.70 0.52
CA PRO A 92 -7.31 3.40 1.28
C PRO A 92 -7.87 4.63 0.55
N THR A 93 -7.09 5.26 -0.32
CA THR A 93 -7.47 6.50 -0.99
C THR A 93 -7.26 6.42 -2.49
N ARG A 94 -7.99 7.28 -3.21
CA ARG A 94 -7.85 7.46 -4.65
C ARG A 94 -6.44 7.88 -5.04
N GLU A 95 -5.88 8.83 -4.33
CA GLU A 95 -4.56 9.41 -4.59
C GLU A 95 -3.48 8.33 -4.52
N LEU A 96 -3.54 7.47 -3.49
CA LEU A 96 -2.61 6.36 -3.35
C LEU A 96 -2.80 5.30 -4.45
N ALA A 97 -4.05 4.96 -4.80
CA ALA A 97 -4.32 4.03 -5.89
C ALA A 97 -3.75 4.53 -7.23
N VAL A 98 -3.89 5.83 -7.53
CA VAL A 98 -3.31 6.46 -8.74
C VAL A 98 -1.78 6.45 -8.69
N GLN A 99 -1.18 6.74 -7.53
CA GLN A 99 0.28 6.70 -7.37
C GLN A 99 0.80 5.27 -7.58
N ILE A 100 0.18 4.27 -6.96
CA ILE A 100 0.56 2.86 -7.14
C ILE A 100 0.45 2.44 -8.61
N HIS A 101 -0.61 2.87 -9.30
CA HIS A 101 -0.79 2.58 -10.73
C HIS A 101 0.34 3.17 -11.55
N HIS A 102 0.69 4.44 -11.33
CA HIS A 102 1.79 5.09 -12.03
C HIS A 102 3.13 4.39 -11.79
N ASP A 103 3.44 4.03 -10.54
CA ASP A 103 4.65 3.28 -10.21
C ASP A 103 4.65 1.89 -10.86
N ALA A 104 3.46 1.25 -10.94
CA ALA A 104 3.28 -0.02 -11.61
C ALA A 104 3.51 0.07 -13.13
N GLU A 105 3.03 1.14 -13.79
CA GLU A 105 3.30 1.38 -15.22
C GLU A 105 4.80 1.49 -15.49
N ILE A 106 5.53 2.25 -14.65
CA ILE A 106 6.98 2.44 -14.80
C ILE A 106 7.74 1.11 -14.63
N LEU A 107 7.49 0.40 -13.53
CA LEU A 107 8.21 -0.83 -13.23
C LEU A 107 7.82 -1.99 -14.16
N GLY A 108 6.55 -2.03 -14.56
CA GLY A 108 5.98 -3.11 -15.38
C GLY A 108 6.03 -2.89 -16.90
N GLN A 109 6.62 -1.79 -17.39
CA GLN A 109 6.54 -1.35 -18.80
C GLN A 109 6.95 -2.39 -19.84
N TYR A 110 7.80 -3.36 -19.46
CA TYR A 110 8.26 -4.43 -20.36
C TYR A 110 7.65 -5.80 -20.07
N THR A 111 6.72 -5.88 -19.10
CA THR A 111 6.14 -7.16 -18.66
C THR A 111 5.01 -7.67 -19.55
N GLY A 112 4.39 -6.78 -20.33
CA GLY A 112 3.21 -7.10 -21.12
C GLY A 112 1.93 -7.29 -20.29
N LEU A 113 1.98 -7.11 -18.97
CA LEU A 113 0.82 -7.22 -18.08
C LEU A 113 -0.02 -5.94 -18.09
N THR A 114 -1.33 -6.11 -18.18
CA THR A 114 -2.29 -5.00 -18.27
C THR A 114 -2.74 -4.55 -16.89
N LEU A 115 -2.89 -3.23 -16.71
CA LEU A 115 -3.26 -2.59 -15.45
C LEU A 115 -4.66 -1.97 -15.53
N GLY A 116 -5.42 -2.04 -14.45
CA GLY A 116 -6.70 -1.39 -14.30
C GLY A 116 -6.85 -0.67 -12.97
N LEU A 117 -7.59 0.44 -12.99
CA LEU A 117 -7.90 1.26 -11.82
C LEU A 117 -9.39 1.24 -11.51
N ALA A 118 -9.73 1.12 -10.19
CA ALA A 118 -11.10 1.17 -9.69
C ALA A 118 -11.22 2.05 -8.44
N PHE A 119 -11.65 3.32 -8.60
CA PHE A 119 -11.87 4.24 -7.49
C PHE A 119 -13.02 5.21 -7.75
N GLY A 120 -13.55 5.86 -6.70
CA GLY A 120 -14.67 6.79 -6.79
C GLY A 120 -14.30 8.17 -7.34
N GLY A 121 -15.31 8.92 -7.82
CA GLY A 121 -15.15 10.33 -8.21
C GLY A 121 -14.61 10.59 -9.60
N VAL A 122 -14.63 9.59 -10.49
CA VAL A 122 -14.24 9.70 -11.91
C VAL A 122 -15.21 8.89 -12.78
N ASP A 123 -15.01 8.96 -14.11
CA ASP A 123 -15.85 8.30 -15.11
C ASP A 123 -16.04 6.80 -14.79
N TYR A 124 -17.24 6.48 -14.37
CA TYR A 124 -17.66 5.14 -13.97
C TYR A 124 -17.64 4.17 -15.14
N GLU A 125 -18.23 4.56 -16.27
CA GLU A 125 -18.39 3.71 -17.44
C GLU A 125 -17.05 3.40 -18.12
N LYS A 126 -16.11 4.35 -18.10
CA LYS A 126 -14.76 4.13 -18.63
C LYS A 126 -14.02 3.07 -17.80
N GLN A 127 -14.05 3.17 -16.47
CA GLN A 127 -13.43 2.17 -15.61
C GLN A 127 -14.08 0.79 -15.80
N ARG A 128 -15.42 0.75 -15.84
CA ARG A 128 -16.18 -0.47 -16.04
C ARG A 128 -15.76 -1.19 -17.32
N ARG A 129 -15.71 -0.47 -18.44
CA ARG A 129 -15.34 -1.04 -19.76
C ARG A 129 -13.95 -1.65 -19.73
N ILE A 130 -12.95 -0.94 -19.19
CA ILE A 130 -11.57 -1.44 -19.05
C ILE A 130 -11.52 -2.76 -18.26
N LEU A 131 -12.31 -2.87 -17.19
CA LEU A 131 -12.34 -4.07 -16.38
C LEU A 131 -13.10 -5.23 -17.03
N GLU A 132 -14.15 -4.95 -17.82
CA GLU A 132 -14.88 -5.94 -18.61
C GLU A 132 -14.03 -6.49 -19.77
N GLU A 133 -13.18 -5.66 -20.38
CA GLU A 133 -12.19 -6.05 -21.40
C GLU A 133 -11.09 -6.94 -20.80
N GLY A 134 -10.87 -6.84 -19.49
CA GLY A 134 -9.93 -7.64 -18.73
C GLY A 134 -8.59 -6.96 -18.47
N VAL A 135 -8.11 -7.15 -17.25
CA VAL A 135 -6.79 -6.67 -16.80
C VAL A 135 -6.08 -7.77 -16.01
N ASP A 136 -4.74 -7.71 -15.96
CA ASP A 136 -3.95 -8.65 -15.16
C ASP A 136 -3.81 -8.17 -13.72
N VAL A 137 -3.66 -6.87 -13.52
CA VAL A 137 -3.50 -6.24 -12.21
C VAL A 137 -4.61 -5.21 -12.01
N LEU A 138 -5.42 -5.39 -10.97
CA LEU A 138 -6.46 -4.45 -10.59
C LEU A 138 -6.03 -3.69 -9.33
N ILE A 139 -6.00 -2.37 -9.41
CA ILE A 139 -5.67 -1.47 -8.30
C ILE A 139 -6.90 -0.66 -7.94
N GLY A 140 -7.26 -0.57 -6.66
CA GLY A 140 -8.45 0.20 -6.35
C GLY A 140 -8.70 0.48 -4.88
N THR A 141 -9.76 1.27 -4.65
CA THR A 141 -10.26 1.57 -3.30
C THR A 141 -11.40 0.62 -2.92
N PRO A 142 -11.55 0.26 -1.63
CA PRO A 142 -12.48 -0.78 -1.19
C PRO A 142 -13.89 -0.63 -1.72
N GLY A 143 -14.50 0.55 -1.57
CA GLY A 143 -15.89 0.78 -1.95
C GLY A 143 -16.17 0.57 -3.45
N ARG A 144 -15.29 1.06 -4.35
CA ARG A 144 -15.47 0.89 -5.80
C ARG A 144 -15.18 -0.55 -6.24
N LEU A 145 -14.23 -1.22 -5.62
CA LEU A 145 -13.96 -2.64 -5.86
C LEU A 145 -15.19 -3.49 -5.51
N ILE A 146 -15.82 -3.24 -4.36
CA ILE A 146 -17.04 -3.95 -3.95
C ILE A 146 -18.20 -3.66 -4.88
N ASP A 147 -18.39 -2.41 -5.27
CA ASP A 147 -19.45 -1.99 -6.19
C ASP A 147 -19.34 -2.74 -7.53
N PHE A 148 -18.19 -2.69 -8.18
CA PHE A 148 -17.95 -3.40 -9.44
C PHE A 148 -18.01 -4.93 -9.29
N TYR A 149 -17.51 -5.49 -8.18
CA TYR A 149 -17.61 -6.92 -7.92
C TYR A 149 -19.08 -7.38 -7.80
N LYS A 150 -19.90 -6.64 -7.04
CA LYS A 150 -21.34 -6.95 -6.90
C LYS A 150 -22.08 -6.90 -8.23
N GLN A 151 -21.65 -6.04 -9.15
CA GLN A 151 -22.19 -5.93 -10.50
C GLN A 151 -21.58 -6.94 -11.50
N ARG A 152 -20.67 -7.80 -11.02
CA ARG A 152 -19.97 -8.82 -11.84
C ARG A 152 -19.14 -8.23 -12.98
N VAL A 153 -18.65 -6.99 -12.83
CA VAL A 153 -17.75 -6.34 -13.78
C VAL A 153 -16.43 -7.09 -13.88
N PHE A 154 -15.96 -7.63 -12.75
CA PHE A 154 -14.80 -8.51 -12.68
C PHE A 154 -15.01 -9.68 -11.71
N ASP A 155 -14.15 -10.71 -11.82
CA ASP A 155 -14.15 -11.90 -10.97
C ASP A 155 -12.86 -11.99 -10.15
N LEU A 156 -12.91 -12.52 -8.94
CA LEU A 156 -11.76 -12.63 -8.03
C LEU A 156 -11.13 -14.03 -7.99
N ARG A 157 -11.70 -15.01 -8.67
CA ARG A 157 -11.28 -16.43 -8.56
C ARG A 157 -9.86 -16.72 -9.09
N ALA A 158 -9.33 -15.86 -9.95
CA ALA A 158 -8.02 -16.04 -10.57
C ALA A 158 -6.89 -15.24 -9.88
N VAL A 159 -7.17 -14.59 -8.74
CA VAL A 159 -6.19 -13.78 -8.03
C VAL A 159 -5.10 -14.66 -7.43
N GLN A 160 -3.86 -14.44 -7.89
CA GLN A 160 -2.63 -15.12 -7.46
C GLN A 160 -1.83 -14.26 -6.48
N VAL A 161 -2.05 -12.94 -6.46
CA VAL A 161 -1.39 -12.01 -5.53
C VAL A 161 -2.40 -11.00 -5.01
N VAL A 162 -2.44 -10.79 -3.70
CA VAL A 162 -3.20 -9.70 -3.09
C VAL A 162 -2.30 -8.81 -2.25
N ILE A 163 -2.49 -7.51 -2.36
CA ILE A 163 -1.72 -6.49 -1.65
C ILE A 163 -2.67 -5.55 -0.93
N LEU A 164 -2.43 -5.35 0.37
CA LEU A 164 -3.07 -4.31 1.18
C LEU A 164 -2.02 -3.27 1.52
N ASP A 165 -2.14 -2.06 0.98
CA ASP A 165 -1.22 -0.95 1.35
C ASP A 165 -1.91 0.05 2.26
N GLU A 166 -1.16 0.60 3.21
CA GLU A 166 -1.64 1.48 4.29
C GLU A 166 -2.81 0.86 5.08
N ALA A 167 -2.65 -0.40 5.54
CA ALA A 167 -3.70 -1.14 6.21
C ALA A 167 -4.22 -0.44 7.49
N ASP A 168 -3.36 0.22 8.28
CA ASP A 168 -3.75 1.02 9.43
C ASP A 168 -4.70 2.16 9.05
N ARG A 169 -4.42 2.85 7.94
CA ARG A 169 -5.30 3.91 7.44
C ARG A 169 -6.66 3.38 6.96
N MET A 170 -6.70 2.16 6.42
CA MET A 170 -7.99 1.53 6.08
C MET A 170 -8.85 1.30 7.32
N PHE A 171 -8.25 0.96 8.47
CA PHE A 171 -8.96 0.89 9.75
C PHE A 171 -9.50 2.26 10.19
N ASP A 172 -8.67 3.31 10.12
CA ASP A 172 -9.05 4.66 10.54
C ASP A 172 -10.18 5.24 9.67
N LEU A 173 -10.24 4.88 8.39
CA LEU A 173 -11.31 5.26 7.46
C LEU A 173 -12.55 4.34 7.53
N GLY A 174 -12.53 3.31 8.38
CA GLY A 174 -13.68 2.42 8.59
C GLY A 174 -13.87 1.33 7.52
N PHE A 175 -12.88 1.07 6.66
CA PHE A 175 -12.96 0.09 5.56
C PHE A 175 -12.75 -1.36 5.98
N ILE A 176 -12.59 -1.67 7.26
CA ILE A 176 -12.29 -3.04 7.70
C ILE A 176 -13.33 -4.08 7.27
N THR A 177 -14.61 -3.72 7.33
CA THR A 177 -15.70 -4.58 6.88
C THR A 177 -15.62 -4.85 5.38
N ASP A 178 -15.26 -3.83 4.61
CA ASP A 178 -15.09 -3.90 3.15
C ASP A 178 -13.90 -4.77 2.77
N ILE A 179 -12.77 -4.61 3.48
CA ILE A 179 -11.59 -5.45 3.28
C ILE A 179 -11.92 -6.92 3.55
N ARG A 180 -12.54 -7.24 4.69
CA ARG A 180 -12.96 -8.61 5.02
C ARG A 180 -13.95 -9.17 3.98
N TYR A 181 -14.84 -8.32 3.46
CA TYR A 181 -15.76 -8.70 2.40
C TYR A 181 -15.02 -9.15 1.14
N ILE A 182 -13.99 -8.39 0.70
CA ILE A 182 -13.18 -8.72 -0.47
C ILE A 182 -12.34 -9.97 -0.20
N MET A 183 -11.60 -10.00 0.91
CA MET A 183 -10.65 -11.08 1.25
C MET A 183 -11.31 -12.47 1.29
N ARG A 184 -12.57 -12.56 1.75
CA ARG A 184 -13.35 -13.80 1.79
C ARG A 184 -13.80 -14.33 0.42
N ARG A 185 -13.59 -13.55 -0.65
CA ARG A 185 -13.98 -13.89 -2.04
C ARG A 185 -12.78 -14.22 -2.92
N LEU A 186 -11.61 -14.03 -2.40
CA LEU A 186 -10.36 -14.44 -3.04
C LEU A 186 -10.16 -15.96 -2.90
N PRO A 187 -9.31 -16.58 -3.71
CA PRO A 187 -8.82 -17.93 -3.48
C PRO A 187 -8.29 -18.10 -2.05
N ALA A 188 -8.15 -19.34 -1.57
CA ALA A 188 -7.64 -19.61 -0.23
C ALA A 188 -6.26 -18.95 0.01
N PRO A 189 -5.94 -18.51 1.25
CA PRO A 189 -4.69 -17.79 1.52
C PRO A 189 -3.41 -18.51 1.08
N ASP A 190 -3.39 -19.82 1.16
CA ASP A 190 -2.28 -20.70 0.75
C ASP A 190 -2.14 -20.88 -0.77
N GLN A 191 -3.16 -20.48 -1.54
CA GLN A 191 -3.16 -20.54 -3.01
C GLN A 191 -2.68 -19.26 -3.68
N ARG A 192 -2.43 -18.21 -2.91
CA ARG A 192 -2.01 -16.90 -3.39
C ARG A 192 -0.88 -16.33 -2.54
N LEU A 193 -0.14 -15.38 -3.08
CA LEU A 193 0.79 -14.57 -2.30
C LEU A 193 0.02 -13.41 -1.66
N ASN A 194 0.19 -13.21 -0.35
CA ASN A 194 -0.44 -12.13 0.38
C ASN A 194 0.62 -11.15 0.89
N LEU A 195 0.46 -9.87 0.60
CA LEU A 195 1.36 -8.82 1.05
C LEU A 195 0.54 -7.74 1.75
N LEU A 196 0.90 -7.41 2.97
CA LEU A 196 0.28 -6.34 3.76
C LEU A 196 1.37 -5.34 4.16
N PHE A 197 1.15 -4.06 3.85
CA PHE A 197 2.03 -2.99 4.26
C PHE A 197 1.27 -1.94 5.07
N SER A 198 1.92 -1.44 6.12
CA SER A 198 1.33 -0.48 7.04
C SER A 198 2.41 0.40 7.67
N ALA A 199 2.07 1.60 8.10
CA ALA A 199 2.98 2.41 8.92
C ALA A 199 3.08 1.86 10.34
N THR A 200 2.03 1.17 10.81
CA THR A 200 2.00 0.51 12.13
C THR A 200 1.49 -0.92 12.03
N LEU A 201 2.10 -1.86 12.74
CA LEU A 201 1.57 -3.21 12.97
C LEU A 201 0.89 -3.28 14.34
N ALA A 202 -0.11 -2.40 14.56
CA ALA A 202 -0.97 -2.47 15.73
C ALA A 202 -1.74 -3.81 15.76
N GLN A 203 -2.22 -4.22 16.93
CA GLN A 203 -2.89 -5.52 17.11
C GLN A 203 -4.00 -5.78 16.07
N ARG A 204 -4.85 -4.78 15.79
CA ARG A 204 -5.94 -4.88 14.79
C ARG A 204 -5.45 -5.16 13.36
N VAL A 205 -4.24 -4.66 13.00
CA VAL A 205 -3.62 -4.92 11.70
C VAL A 205 -3.04 -6.33 11.66
N LEU A 206 -2.42 -6.78 12.75
CA LEU A 206 -1.94 -8.16 12.89
C LEU A 206 -3.08 -9.17 12.86
N GLU A 207 -4.19 -8.89 13.54
CA GLU A 207 -5.39 -9.74 13.48
C GLU A 207 -5.89 -9.91 12.04
N LEU A 208 -5.95 -8.81 11.25
CA LEU A 208 -6.31 -8.88 9.83
C LEU A 208 -5.32 -9.73 9.03
N ALA A 209 -4.01 -9.57 9.27
CA ALA A 209 -2.98 -10.35 8.60
C ALA A 209 -3.14 -11.84 8.90
N PHE A 210 -3.22 -12.24 10.17
CA PHE A 210 -3.37 -13.66 10.56
C PHE A 210 -4.75 -14.24 10.20
N GLU A 211 -5.80 -13.43 10.05
CA GLU A 211 -7.13 -13.87 9.58
C GLU A 211 -7.12 -14.24 8.09
N HIS A 212 -6.30 -13.57 7.26
CA HIS A 212 -6.43 -13.63 5.80
C HIS A 212 -5.17 -13.99 5.02
N MET A 213 -4.04 -14.18 5.70
CA MET A 213 -2.75 -14.54 5.10
C MET A 213 -2.30 -15.90 5.59
N ASN A 214 -1.37 -16.53 4.88
CA ASN A 214 -0.84 -17.85 5.21
C ASN A 214 0.48 -17.71 5.99
N ASP A 215 0.39 -17.73 7.34
CA ASP A 215 1.54 -17.60 8.26
C ASP A 215 2.51 -16.46 7.86
N PRO A 216 2.06 -15.20 7.88
CA PRO A 216 2.85 -14.11 7.34
C PRO A 216 4.10 -13.81 8.16
N GLU A 217 5.24 -13.63 7.47
CA GLU A 217 6.45 -13.12 8.11
C GLU A 217 6.30 -11.63 8.44
N LEU A 218 6.60 -11.27 9.69
CA LEU A 218 6.52 -9.90 10.18
C LEU A 218 7.85 -9.19 9.95
N VAL A 219 7.88 -8.21 9.06
CA VAL A 219 9.04 -7.36 8.81
C VAL A 219 8.81 -5.97 9.38
N ARG A 220 9.70 -5.51 10.26
CA ARG A 220 9.62 -4.18 10.89
C ARG A 220 10.87 -3.39 10.60
N ILE A 221 10.69 -2.24 9.96
CA ILE A 221 11.76 -1.26 9.79
C ILE A 221 11.56 -0.18 10.85
N GLU A 222 12.47 -0.13 11.81
CA GLU A 222 12.49 0.95 12.79
C GLU A 222 12.84 2.26 12.08
N PRO A 223 12.10 3.35 12.34
CA PRO A 223 12.47 4.65 11.81
C PRO A 223 13.84 5.05 12.36
N ASP A 224 14.72 5.50 11.48
CA ASP A 224 15.96 6.12 11.91
C ASP A 224 15.65 7.25 12.91
N LYS A 225 16.28 7.23 14.07
CA LYS A 225 16.05 8.19 15.17
C LYS A 225 16.32 9.66 14.79
N MET A 226 16.67 9.95 13.56
CA MET A 226 17.15 11.26 13.10
C MET A 226 16.09 12.40 13.13
N THR A 227 14.79 12.11 13.29
CA THR A 227 13.76 13.16 13.27
C THR A 227 13.32 13.64 14.65
N VAL A 228 13.47 12.82 15.69
CA VAL A 228 12.99 13.18 17.05
C VAL A 228 13.92 14.17 17.75
N ASP A 229 15.23 14.07 17.52
CA ASP A 229 16.23 14.93 18.20
C ASP A 229 16.21 16.39 17.70
N ARG A 230 15.60 16.68 16.54
CA ARG A 230 15.47 18.04 15.99
C ARG A 230 14.15 18.72 16.30
N VAL A 231 13.20 17.99 16.89
CA VAL A 231 11.87 18.51 17.23
C VAL A 231 11.73 18.66 18.74
N ARG A 232 11.62 19.90 19.21
CA ARG A 232 11.29 20.16 20.62
C ARG A 232 9.82 19.90 20.85
N GLN A 233 9.50 18.89 21.65
CA GLN A 233 8.14 18.54 22.02
C GLN A 233 7.84 19.05 23.43
N VAL A 234 6.71 19.73 23.59
CA VAL A 234 6.25 20.25 24.89
C VAL A 234 4.77 19.88 25.04
N VAL A 235 4.40 19.31 26.19
CA VAL A 235 3.03 18.93 26.49
C VAL A 235 2.52 19.84 27.59
N TYR A 236 1.34 20.41 27.40
CA TYR A 236 0.60 21.23 28.37
C TYR A 236 -0.68 20.50 28.75
N TYR A 237 -1.11 20.65 30.01
CA TYR A 237 -2.32 20.02 30.58
C TYR A 237 -3.33 21.05 31.05
N PRO A 238 -3.85 21.93 30.19
CA PRO A 238 -4.86 22.92 30.60
C PRO A 238 -6.23 22.27 30.72
N SER A 239 -7.13 22.91 31.46
CA SER A 239 -8.56 22.63 31.40
C SER A 239 -9.13 22.97 30.03
N MET A 240 -10.33 22.48 29.70
CA MET A 240 -10.96 22.72 28.40
C MET A 240 -11.13 24.22 28.12
N ASP A 241 -11.52 24.99 29.12
CA ASP A 241 -11.79 26.43 28.99
C ASP A 241 -10.51 27.27 28.88
N GLU A 242 -9.39 26.73 29.34
CA GLU A 242 -8.08 27.41 29.26
C GLU A 242 -7.35 27.17 27.95
N LYS A 243 -7.69 26.11 27.21
CA LYS A 243 -6.99 25.73 25.97
C LYS A 243 -6.88 26.86 24.94
N PRO A 244 -7.95 27.59 24.58
CA PRO A 244 -7.87 28.68 23.61
C PRO A 244 -6.96 29.83 24.09
N ARG A 245 -7.07 30.19 25.39
CA ARG A 245 -6.24 31.25 25.99
C ARG A 245 -4.77 30.86 26.02
N LEU A 246 -4.46 29.62 26.40
CA LEU A 246 -3.11 29.09 26.42
C LEU A 246 -2.52 29.08 24.99
N LEU A 247 -3.28 28.62 23.99
CA LEU A 247 -2.86 28.62 22.60
C LEU A 247 -2.48 30.02 22.11
N VAL A 248 -3.34 31.00 22.33
CA VAL A 248 -3.08 32.41 21.99
C VAL A 248 -1.83 32.95 22.69
N GLY A 249 -1.68 32.63 23.99
CA GLY A 249 -0.51 32.99 24.79
C GLY A 249 0.78 32.41 24.24
N LEU A 250 0.78 31.12 23.89
CA LEU A 250 1.93 30.46 23.31
C LEU A 250 2.31 31.02 21.93
N LEU A 251 1.33 31.30 21.07
CA LEU A 251 1.58 31.91 19.77
C LEU A 251 2.20 33.29 19.91
N LYS A 252 1.73 34.11 20.83
CA LYS A 252 2.31 35.44 21.10
C LYS A 252 3.72 35.36 21.70
N GLN A 253 3.98 34.38 22.56
CA GLN A 253 5.27 34.22 23.22
C GLN A 253 6.33 33.64 22.24
N MET A 254 5.93 32.71 21.39
CA MET A 254 6.87 31.99 20.48
C MET A 254 7.08 32.74 19.17
N ASP A 255 6.19 33.62 18.79
CA ASP A 255 6.20 34.40 17.52
C ASP A 255 6.63 33.56 16.30
N PRO A 256 5.95 32.45 16.02
CA PRO A 256 6.39 31.49 15.00
C PRO A 256 6.15 32.02 13.58
N HIS A 257 7.12 31.89 12.68
CA HIS A 257 6.98 32.24 11.28
C HIS A 257 5.89 31.42 10.55
N ARG A 258 5.67 30.17 10.96
CA ARG A 258 4.66 29.27 10.41
C ARG A 258 4.10 28.39 11.52
N THR A 259 2.77 28.28 11.57
CA THR A 259 2.08 27.46 12.58
C THR A 259 1.02 26.60 11.91
N MET A 260 0.91 25.36 12.37
CA MET A 260 -0.17 24.46 12.02
C MET A 260 -0.85 24.00 13.29
N ILE A 261 -2.17 24.19 13.39
CA ILE A 261 -2.97 23.84 14.57
C ILE A 261 -3.91 22.70 14.19
N PHE A 262 -3.79 21.57 14.89
CA PHE A 262 -4.69 20.44 14.71
C PHE A 262 -5.75 20.45 15.82
N VAL A 263 -7.01 20.24 15.44
CA VAL A 263 -8.15 20.16 16.35
C VAL A 263 -8.98 18.91 16.08
N ASN A 264 -9.64 18.39 17.10
CA ASN A 264 -10.40 17.15 17.02
C ASN A 264 -11.80 17.31 16.40
N THR A 265 -12.30 18.52 16.29
CA THR A 265 -13.66 18.81 15.82
C THR A 265 -13.66 19.98 14.84
N ARG A 266 -14.61 19.95 13.89
CA ARG A 266 -14.84 21.08 12.97
C ARG A 266 -15.16 22.38 13.70
N ARG A 267 -15.98 22.30 14.75
CA ARG A 267 -16.32 23.46 15.60
C ARG A 267 -15.08 24.06 16.27
N GLY A 268 -14.15 23.21 16.78
CA GLY A 268 -12.91 23.70 17.37
C GLY A 268 -11.94 24.35 16.37
N ALA A 269 -12.15 24.18 15.07
CA ALA A 269 -11.38 24.86 14.02
C ALA A 269 -11.98 26.25 13.67
N GLU A 270 -13.25 26.45 13.99
CA GLU A 270 -13.99 27.70 13.74
C GLU A 270 -13.88 28.70 14.92
N GLU A 271 -13.53 28.22 16.12
CA GLU A 271 -13.25 29.00 17.34
C GLU A 271 -11.83 29.59 17.36
#